data_967be36679f931f3656888861c0eac15
#
_entry.id   967be36679f931f3656888861c0eac15
#
_cell.length_a   1.000
_cell.length_b   1.000
_cell.length_c   1.000
_cell.angle_alpha   90.00
_cell.angle_beta   90.00
_cell.angle_gamma   90.00
#
_symmetry.space_group_name_H-M   'P 1'
#
loop_
_entity.id
_entity.type
_entity.pdbx_description
1 polymer ?
#
loop_
_entity_poly.entity_id
_entity_poly.type
_entity_poly.pdbx_seq_one_letter_code
_entity_poly.pdbx_strand_id
1 'polypeptide(L)'
;QTRLVAIKITLILYVFVFASVLLLVARVAVLKWLGITDETVLAVINNLRLLVVVLLFFASISIIYRYAPSVHKKWKLINPGSILASVLMLLMTFAFSWWVTNFGNYNQLYGSISTILIIMAFIFINSLVLLIGFELNVSISSLRKIADERKENGTAEEGISA
;
A
#
# COMPACT_ATOMS: atom_id res chain seq x y z
N GLN A 1 15.18 3.14 20.85
CA GLN A 1 14.31 2.05 20.36
C GLN A 1 13.60 2.41 19.05
N THR A 2 13.13 3.63 18.83
CA THR A 2 12.45 4.10 17.62
C THR A 2 13.32 3.98 16.36
N ARG A 3 14.61 4.26 16.43
CA ARG A 3 15.53 4.15 15.29
C ARG A 3 15.71 2.70 14.81
N LEU A 4 15.77 1.75 15.74
CA LEU A 4 15.87 0.32 15.40
C LEU A 4 14.59 -0.20 14.73
N VAL A 5 13.43 0.29 15.14
CA VAL A 5 12.15 -0.03 14.51
C VAL A 5 12.11 0.52 13.08
N ALA A 6 12.53 1.76 12.88
CA ALA A 6 12.60 2.36 11.54
C ALA A 6 13.50 1.57 10.59
N ILE A 7 14.72 1.20 11.06
CA ILE A 7 15.64 0.39 10.26
C ILE A 7 15.04 -0.97 9.89
N LYS A 8 14.37 -1.65 10.84
CA LYS A 8 13.69 -2.94 10.58
C LYS A 8 12.60 -2.80 9.54
N ILE A 9 11.76 -1.76 9.63
CA ILE A 9 10.67 -1.50 8.66
C ILE A 9 11.27 -1.27 7.28
N THR A 10 12.27 -0.40 7.17
CA THR A 10 12.93 -0.09 5.91
C THR A 10 13.53 -1.35 5.28
N LEU A 11 14.19 -2.18 6.07
CA LEU A 11 14.78 -3.44 5.60
C LEU A 11 13.71 -4.41 5.10
N ILE A 12 12.59 -4.56 5.80
CA ILE A 12 11.46 -5.40 5.38
C ILE A 12 10.86 -4.88 4.06
N LEU A 13 10.71 -3.56 3.92
CA LEU A 13 10.21 -2.96 2.69
C LEU A 13 11.16 -3.19 1.51
N TYR A 14 12.47 -3.07 1.72
CA TYR A 14 13.46 -3.41 0.69
C TYR A 14 13.37 -4.87 0.27
N VAL A 15 13.22 -5.80 1.22
CA VAL A 15 13.03 -7.23 0.93
C VAL A 15 11.77 -7.46 0.09
N PHE A 16 10.67 -6.76 0.37
CA PHE A 16 9.43 -6.89 -0.41
C PHE A 16 9.58 -6.35 -1.82
N VAL A 17 10.22 -5.18 -1.98
CA VAL A 17 10.52 -4.62 -3.31
C VAL A 17 11.43 -5.57 -4.09
N PHE A 18 12.50 -6.07 -3.46
CA PHE A 18 13.42 -7.00 -4.09
C PHE A 18 12.73 -8.31 -4.50
N ALA A 19 11.89 -8.87 -3.62
CA ALA A 19 11.08 -10.05 -3.94
C ALA A 19 10.14 -9.82 -5.11
N SER A 20 9.49 -8.64 -5.18
CA SER A 20 8.63 -8.27 -6.31
C SER A 20 9.42 -8.19 -7.62
N VAL A 21 10.60 -7.59 -7.61
CA VAL A 21 11.48 -7.51 -8.78
C VAL A 21 11.97 -8.90 -9.19
N LEU A 22 12.38 -9.73 -8.23
CA LEU A 22 12.78 -11.12 -8.50
C LEU A 22 11.64 -11.92 -9.17
N LEU A 23 10.42 -11.79 -8.69
CA LEU A 23 9.25 -12.44 -9.30
C LEU A 23 8.99 -11.95 -10.73
N LEU A 24 9.30 -10.68 -11.03
CA LEU A 24 9.20 -10.14 -12.38
C LEU A 24 10.26 -10.76 -13.32
N VAL A 25 11.49 -10.88 -12.85
CA VAL A 25 12.63 -11.36 -13.67
C VAL A 25 12.65 -12.89 -13.78
N ALA A 26 12.34 -13.60 -12.68
CA ALA A 26 12.38 -15.06 -12.60
C ALA A 26 11.44 -15.73 -13.63
N ARG A 27 10.34 -15.06 -14.03
CA ARG A 27 9.43 -15.57 -15.05
C ARG A 27 10.17 -15.97 -16.34
N VAL A 28 11.01 -15.08 -16.86
CA VAL A 28 11.69 -15.31 -18.13
C VAL A 28 12.69 -16.47 -18.03
N ALA A 29 13.39 -16.55 -16.90
CA ALA A 29 14.37 -17.60 -16.65
C ALA A 29 13.71 -18.96 -16.41
N VAL A 30 12.67 -19.02 -15.56
CA VAL A 30 11.98 -20.26 -15.19
C VAL A 30 11.22 -20.86 -16.37
N LEU A 31 10.53 -20.04 -17.15
CA LEU A 31 9.79 -20.53 -18.33
C LEU A 31 10.72 -21.07 -19.42
N LYS A 32 11.85 -20.40 -19.65
CA LYS A 32 12.87 -20.90 -20.59
C LYS A 32 13.51 -22.20 -20.11
N TRP A 33 13.75 -22.31 -18.81
CA TRP A 33 14.40 -23.49 -18.23
C TRP A 33 13.49 -24.71 -18.20
N LEU A 34 12.17 -24.51 -17.95
CA LEU A 34 11.18 -25.57 -17.89
C LEU A 34 10.62 -25.97 -19.27
N GLY A 35 10.91 -25.21 -20.33
CA GLY A 35 10.40 -25.50 -21.68
C GLY A 35 8.86 -25.44 -21.79
N ILE A 36 8.20 -24.75 -20.88
CA ILE A 36 6.73 -24.66 -20.84
C ILE A 36 6.29 -23.70 -21.91
N THR A 37 5.65 -24.23 -22.95
CA THR A 37 5.07 -23.47 -24.09
C THR A 37 3.53 -23.46 -24.06
N ASP A 38 2.92 -24.13 -23.09
CA ASP A 38 1.46 -24.21 -22.97
C ASP A 38 0.88 -22.87 -22.54
N GLU A 39 0.04 -22.28 -23.38
CA GLU A 39 -0.59 -20.98 -23.14
C GLU A 39 -1.44 -20.94 -21.88
N THR A 40 -2.11 -22.05 -21.53
CA THR A 40 -2.95 -22.15 -20.33
C THR A 40 -2.10 -22.07 -19.06
N VAL A 41 -0.99 -22.80 -19.01
CA VAL A 41 -0.05 -22.76 -17.89
C VAL A 41 0.58 -21.38 -17.75
N LEU A 42 0.94 -20.75 -18.85
CA LEU A 42 1.49 -19.39 -18.88
C LEU A 42 0.50 -18.35 -18.32
N ALA A 43 -0.78 -18.47 -18.66
CA ALA A 43 -1.82 -17.60 -18.16
C ALA A 43 -2.02 -17.74 -16.64
N VAL A 44 -2.06 -18.97 -16.13
CA VAL A 44 -2.18 -19.25 -14.69
C VAL A 44 -0.97 -18.69 -13.92
N ILE A 45 0.25 -18.95 -14.38
CA ILE A 45 1.47 -18.44 -13.75
C ILE A 45 1.48 -16.90 -13.76
N ASN A 46 1.02 -16.27 -14.84
CA ASN A 46 0.97 -14.82 -14.93
C ASN A 46 -0.03 -14.21 -13.95
N ASN A 47 -1.22 -14.79 -13.83
CA ASN A 47 -2.25 -14.33 -12.90
C ASN A 47 -1.83 -14.54 -11.43
N LEU A 48 -1.25 -15.70 -11.12
CA LEU A 48 -0.73 -15.98 -9.78
C LEU A 48 0.37 -14.99 -9.38
N ARG A 49 1.29 -14.68 -10.28
CA ARG A 49 2.33 -13.69 -10.06
C ARG A 49 1.76 -12.31 -9.76
N LEU A 50 0.78 -11.87 -10.57
CA LEU A 50 0.14 -10.57 -10.38
C LEU A 50 -0.52 -10.51 -8.99
N LEU A 51 -1.21 -11.56 -8.58
CA LEU A 51 -1.80 -11.68 -7.26
C LEU A 51 -0.75 -11.56 -6.15
N VAL A 52 0.37 -12.25 -6.28
CA VAL A 52 1.46 -12.18 -5.28
C VAL A 52 2.06 -10.78 -5.21
N VAL A 53 2.29 -10.10 -6.33
CA VAL A 53 2.80 -8.72 -6.35
C VAL A 53 1.81 -7.76 -5.66
N VAL A 54 0.51 -7.88 -5.94
CA VAL A 54 -0.52 -7.08 -5.28
C VAL A 54 -0.57 -7.34 -3.77
N LEU A 55 -0.43 -8.60 -3.35
CA LEU A 55 -0.35 -8.95 -1.92
C LEU A 55 0.89 -8.38 -1.24
N LEU A 56 2.06 -8.42 -1.89
CA LEU A 56 3.29 -7.81 -1.36
C LEU A 56 3.15 -6.29 -1.25
N PHE A 57 2.52 -5.67 -2.21
CA PHE A 57 2.22 -4.23 -2.20
C PHE A 57 1.28 -3.87 -1.03
N PHE A 58 0.18 -4.61 -0.88
CA PHE A 58 -0.74 -4.45 0.25
C PHE A 58 -0.04 -4.67 1.60
N ALA A 59 0.78 -5.72 1.71
CA ALA A 59 1.55 -6.00 2.92
C ALA A 59 2.51 -4.85 3.27
N SER A 60 3.16 -4.24 2.25
CA SER A 60 4.04 -3.08 2.44
C SER A 60 3.30 -1.89 3.05
N ILE A 61 2.13 -1.53 2.51
CA ILE A 61 1.29 -0.46 3.05
C ILE A 61 0.80 -0.78 4.47
N SER A 62 0.38 -2.03 4.70
CA SER A 62 -0.08 -2.48 6.01
C SER A 62 1.02 -2.40 7.08
N ILE A 63 2.26 -2.72 6.72
CA ILE A 63 3.43 -2.60 7.61
C ILE A 63 3.73 -1.13 7.91
N ILE A 64 3.69 -0.26 6.90
CA ILE A 64 3.87 1.18 7.09
C ILE A 64 2.85 1.70 8.10
N TYR A 65 1.56 1.42 7.92
CA TYR A 65 0.51 1.92 8.81
C TYR A 65 0.57 1.35 10.22
N ARG A 66 1.05 0.12 10.38
CA ARG A 66 1.18 -0.50 11.70
C ARG A 66 2.36 0.03 12.50
N TYR A 67 3.49 0.31 11.85
CA TYR A 67 4.75 0.56 12.54
C TYR A 67 5.26 1.99 12.40
N ALA A 68 4.87 2.73 11.35
CA ALA A 68 5.31 4.11 11.15
C ALA A 68 4.72 5.09 12.17
N PRO A 69 3.42 5.01 12.54
CA PRO A 69 2.87 5.94 13.52
C PRO A 69 3.36 5.63 14.94
N SER A 70 3.77 6.65 15.66
CA SER A 70 4.15 6.59 17.08
C SER A 70 2.92 6.61 17.99
N VAL A 71 1.89 5.79 17.70
CA VAL A 71 0.68 5.70 18.51
C VAL A 71 0.84 4.66 19.62
N HIS A 72 0.27 4.93 20.80
CA HIS A 72 0.35 4.05 21.98
C HIS A 72 -0.21 2.64 21.72
N LYS A 73 -1.25 2.53 20.91
CA LYS A 73 -1.87 1.26 20.54
C LYS A 73 -1.60 0.97 19.06
N LYS A 74 -0.77 -0.03 18.78
CA LYS A 74 -0.47 -0.45 17.40
C LYS A 74 -1.73 -0.98 16.72
N TRP A 75 -2.00 -0.50 15.52
CA TRP A 75 -3.13 -0.97 14.72
C TRP A 75 -2.93 -2.42 14.26
N LYS A 76 -4.02 -3.09 13.93
CA LYS A 76 -3.97 -4.42 13.31
C LYS A 76 -3.28 -4.31 11.93
N LEU A 77 -2.64 -5.37 11.47
CA LEU A 77 -2.01 -5.41 10.13
C LEU A 77 -3.02 -5.13 9.03
N ILE A 78 -4.17 -5.78 9.12
CA ILE A 78 -5.30 -5.53 8.21
C ILE A 78 -6.24 -4.55 8.92
N ASN A 79 -6.30 -3.34 8.40
CA ASN A 79 -7.17 -2.28 8.90
C ASN A 79 -7.86 -1.57 7.72
N PRO A 80 -9.01 -0.92 7.93
CA PRO A 80 -9.76 -0.28 6.85
C PRO A 80 -8.94 0.73 6.04
N GLY A 81 -8.06 1.48 6.71
CA GLY A 81 -7.20 2.45 6.03
C GLY A 81 -6.15 1.82 5.14
N SER A 82 -5.56 0.66 5.52
CA SER A 82 -4.61 -0.03 4.63
C SER A 82 -5.30 -0.61 3.40
N ILE A 83 -6.52 -1.12 3.56
CA ILE A 83 -7.32 -1.61 2.43
C ILE A 83 -7.67 -0.46 1.48
N LEU A 84 -8.23 0.64 2.02
CA LEU A 84 -8.59 1.81 1.23
C LEU A 84 -7.37 2.38 0.50
N ALA A 85 -6.26 2.60 1.21
CA ALA A 85 -5.06 3.15 0.61
C ALA A 85 -4.50 2.26 -0.49
N SER A 86 -4.47 0.95 -0.30
CA SER A 86 -3.98 0.02 -1.32
C SER A 86 -4.83 0.04 -2.57
N VAL A 87 -6.14 0.03 -2.42
CA VAL A 87 -7.08 0.12 -3.56
C VAL A 87 -6.93 1.47 -4.27
N LEU A 88 -6.92 2.57 -3.52
CA LEU A 88 -6.75 3.89 -4.10
C LEU A 88 -5.40 4.05 -4.82
N MET A 89 -4.30 3.56 -4.23
CA MET A 89 -2.98 3.62 -4.87
C MET A 89 -2.93 2.84 -6.17
N LEU A 90 -3.54 1.66 -6.23
CA LEU A 90 -3.66 0.89 -7.46
C LEU A 90 -4.47 1.66 -8.51
N LEU A 91 -5.65 2.17 -8.14
CA LEU A 91 -6.49 2.97 -9.02
C LEU A 91 -5.76 4.21 -9.55
N MET A 92 -5.10 4.95 -8.66
CA MET A 92 -4.32 6.14 -9.04
C MET A 92 -3.13 5.79 -9.93
N THR A 93 -2.46 4.67 -9.69
CA THR A 93 -1.36 4.19 -10.53
C THR A 93 -1.87 3.85 -11.93
N PHE A 94 -3.01 3.16 -12.06
CA PHE A 94 -3.61 2.87 -13.36
C PHE A 94 -4.09 4.14 -14.07
N ALA A 95 -4.80 5.02 -13.37
CA ALA A 95 -5.29 6.29 -13.92
C ALA A 95 -4.12 7.17 -14.39
N PHE A 96 -3.06 7.25 -13.58
CA PHE A 96 -1.87 8.03 -13.91
C PHE A 96 -1.10 7.43 -15.09
N SER A 97 -0.95 6.11 -15.14
CA SER A 97 -0.34 5.41 -16.28
C SER A 97 -1.10 5.66 -17.57
N TRP A 98 -2.43 5.55 -17.52
CA TRP A 98 -3.29 5.87 -18.66
C TRP A 98 -3.13 7.33 -19.10
N TRP A 99 -3.12 8.26 -18.13
CA TRP A 99 -2.93 9.69 -18.41
C TRP A 99 -1.59 9.96 -19.09
N VAL A 100 -0.50 9.45 -18.54
CA VAL A 100 0.85 9.63 -19.12
C VAL A 100 0.93 9.04 -20.53
N THR A 101 0.32 7.90 -20.77
CA THR A 101 0.34 7.23 -22.10
C THR A 101 -0.45 8.02 -23.14
N ASN A 102 -1.60 8.58 -22.78
CA ASN A 102 -2.46 9.29 -23.72
C ASN A 102 -2.05 10.77 -23.92
N PHE A 103 -1.46 11.38 -22.93
CA PHE A 103 -1.05 12.79 -22.95
C PHE A 103 0.48 12.96 -23.08
N GLY A 104 1.19 11.94 -23.53
CA GLY A 104 2.66 11.85 -23.58
C GLY A 104 3.39 12.87 -24.50
N ASN A 105 2.67 13.82 -25.12
CA ASN A 105 3.27 14.88 -25.94
C ASN A 105 4.11 15.88 -25.14
N TYR A 106 4.06 15.83 -23.79
CA TYR A 106 4.91 16.64 -22.91
C TYR A 106 6.40 16.43 -23.17
N ASN A 107 6.79 15.23 -23.61
CA ASN A 107 8.19 14.91 -23.90
C ASN A 107 8.72 15.67 -25.12
N GLN A 108 7.85 16.01 -26.07
CA GLN A 108 8.22 16.80 -27.26
C GLN A 108 8.44 18.29 -26.92
N LEU A 109 7.73 18.80 -25.91
CA LEU A 109 7.80 20.21 -25.51
C LEU A 109 8.90 20.49 -24.47
N TYR A 110 9.06 19.59 -23.50
CA TYR A 110 9.93 19.78 -22.32
C TYR A 110 11.12 18.83 -22.26
N GLY A 111 11.24 17.86 -23.18
CA GLY A 111 12.34 16.88 -23.20
C GLY A 111 12.46 16.08 -21.91
N SER A 112 13.68 15.89 -21.43
CA SER A 112 13.97 15.14 -20.20
C SER A 112 13.41 15.74 -18.91
N ILE A 113 13.10 17.04 -18.90
CA ILE A 113 12.50 17.74 -17.74
C ILE A 113 11.09 17.22 -17.48
N SER A 114 10.35 16.86 -18.52
CA SER A 114 9.00 16.30 -18.38
C SER A 114 8.99 15.03 -17.54
N THR A 115 9.99 14.18 -17.68
CA THR A 115 10.11 12.94 -16.91
C THR A 115 10.21 13.20 -15.42
N ILE A 116 11.00 14.21 -15.01
CA ILE A 116 11.15 14.60 -13.60
C ILE A 116 9.82 15.11 -13.05
N LEU A 117 9.12 15.97 -13.80
CA LEU A 117 7.82 16.51 -13.40
C LEU A 117 6.76 15.41 -13.23
N ILE A 118 6.73 14.45 -14.17
CA ILE A 118 5.82 13.30 -14.12
C ILE A 118 6.09 12.44 -12.88
N ILE A 119 7.36 12.15 -12.57
CA ILE A 119 7.74 11.38 -11.38
C ILE A 119 7.35 12.13 -10.12
N MET A 120 7.60 13.44 -10.05
CA MET A 120 7.19 14.25 -8.88
C MET A 120 5.69 14.25 -8.68
N ALA A 121 4.91 14.41 -9.75
CA ALA A 121 3.45 14.35 -9.69
C ALA A 121 2.97 12.97 -9.22
N PHE A 122 3.57 11.88 -9.71
CA PHE A 122 3.25 10.52 -9.30
C PHE A 122 3.51 10.28 -7.81
N ILE A 123 4.67 10.70 -7.31
CA ILE A 123 5.02 10.60 -5.88
C ILE A 123 4.05 11.42 -5.04
N PHE A 124 3.71 12.63 -5.47
CA PHE A 124 2.78 13.52 -4.77
C PHE A 124 1.39 12.89 -4.62
N ILE A 125 0.81 12.39 -5.72
CA ILE A 125 -0.50 11.73 -5.71
C ILE A 125 -0.50 10.50 -4.79
N ASN A 126 0.52 9.64 -4.87
CA ASN A 126 0.62 8.47 -4.01
C ASN A 126 0.79 8.84 -2.53
N SER A 127 1.51 9.92 -2.22
CA SER A 127 1.63 10.44 -0.86
C SER A 127 0.31 10.93 -0.30
N LEU A 128 -0.51 11.62 -1.10
CA LEU A 128 -1.86 12.04 -0.71
C LEU A 128 -2.76 10.83 -0.40
N VAL A 129 -2.72 9.80 -1.23
CA VAL A 129 -3.50 8.58 -1.01
C VAL A 129 -3.11 7.89 0.30
N LEU A 130 -1.80 7.80 0.60
CA LEU A 130 -1.34 7.27 1.89
C LEU A 130 -1.85 8.11 3.06
N LEU A 131 -1.86 9.43 2.93
CA LEU A 131 -2.35 10.32 3.98
C LEU A 131 -3.86 10.11 4.24
N ILE A 132 -4.67 10.00 3.19
CA ILE A 132 -6.11 9.74 3.29
C ILE A 132 -6.38 8.42 4.03
N GLY A 133 -5.68 7.34 3.68
CA GLY A 133 -5.83 6.07 4.36
C GLY A 133 -5.37 6.10 5.82
N PHE A 134 -4.34 6.89 6.14
CA PHE A 134 -3.90 7.13 7.51
C PHE A 134 -4.97 7.89 8.31
N GLU A 135 -5.50 8.96 7.76
CA GLU A 135 -6.55 9.78 8.38
C GLU A 135 -7.81 8.95 8.68
N LEU A 136 -8.20 8.07 7.77
CA LEU A 136 -9.30 7.14 8.01
C LEU A 136 -9.04 6.25 9.24
N ASN A 137 -7.85 5.70 9.38
CA ASN A 137 -7.51 4.88 10.54
C ASN A 137 -7.53 5.68 11.85
N VAL A 138 -7.04 6.92 11.83
CA VAL A 138 -7.07 7.82 12.99
C VAL A 138 -8.51 8.13 13.39
N SER A 139 -9.35 8.48 12.42
CA SER A 139 -10.77 8.79 12.64
C SER A 139 -11.53 7.60 13.25
N ILE A 140 -11.35 6.40 12.70
CA ILE A 140 -11.97 5.18 13.24
C ILE A 140 -11.47 4.90 14.67
N SER A 141 -10.18 5.08 14.94
CA SER A 141 -9.60 4.87 16.26
C SER A 141 -10.15 5.87 17.28
N SER A 142 -10.34 7.12 16.90
CA SER A 142 -10.92 8.18 17.73
C SER A 142 -12.38 7.91 18.06
N LEU A 143 -13.18 7.55 17.06
CA LEU A 143 -14.59 7.22 17.25
C LEU A 143 -14.78 6.01 18.17
N ARG A 144 -13.93 5.00 18.08
CA ARG A 144 -13.96 3.85 19.00
C ARG A 144 -13.69 4.25 20.44
N LYS A 145 -12.71 5.13 20.68
CA LYS A 145 -12.44 5.64 22.03
C LYS A 145 -13.64 6.34 22.62
N ILE A 146 -14.26 7.24 21.86
CA ILE A 146 -15.44 7.98 22.33
C ILE A 146 -16.60 7.02 22.62
N ALA A 147 -16.79 5.99 21.80
CA ALA A 147 -17.82 4.99 22.02
C ALA A 147 -17.57 4.14 23.27
N ASP A 148 -16.30 3.77 23.54
CA ASP A 148 -15.93 3.01 24.74
C ASP A 148 -16.11 3.86 26.01
N GLU A 149 -15.70 5.13 26.00
CA GLU A 149 -15.89 6.08 27.10
C GLU A 149 -17.40 6.33 27.42
N ARG A 150 -18.24 6.42 26.39
CA ARG A 150 -19.70 6.56 26.60
C ARG A 150 -20.33 5.31 27.22
N LYS A 151 -19.86 4.12 26.85
CA LYS A 151 -20.35 2.87 27.48
C LYS A 151 -19.95 2.77 28.93
N GLU A 152 -18.71 3.14 29.26
CA GLU A 152 -18.22 3.10 30.64
C GLU A 152 -18.98 4.08 31.53
N ASN A 153 -19.23 5.30 31.05
CA ASN A 153 -20.02 6.29 31.81
C ASN A 153 -21.49 5.87 31.96
N GLY A 154 -22.11 5.31 30.91
CA GLY A 154 -23.50 4.82 31.00
C GLY A 154 -23.68 3.67 31.99
N THR A 155 -22.73 2.73 32.04
CA THR A 155 -22.76 1.64 33.05
C THR A 155 -22.48 2.13 34.47
N ALA A 156 -21.69 3.19 34.63
CA ALA A 156 -21.45 3.81 35.94
C ALA A 156 -22.70 4.52 36.47
N GLU A 157 -23.46 5.22 35.62
CA GLU A 157 -24.71 5.88 35.99
C GLU A 157 -25.83 4.87 36.39
N GLU A 158 -25.95 3.76 35.65
CA GLU A 158 -26.90 2.68 36.00
C GLU A 158 -26.54 1.99 37.31
N GLY A 159 -25.25 1.81 37.62
CA GLY A 159 -24.80 1.21 38.89
C GLY A 159 -24.98 2.11 40.12
N ILE A 160 -25.11 3.43 39.95
CA ILE A 160 -25.35 4.38 41.03
C ILE A 160 -26.87 4.54 41.34
N SER A 161 -27.73 4.26 40.35
CA SER A 161 -29.18 4.38 40.45
C SER A 161 -29.90 3.12 40.96
N ALA A 162 -29.17 2.02 41.16
CA ALA A 162 -29.66 0.74 41.69
C ALA A 162 -29.26 0.56 43.14
#